data_cc087e9b89080f5e74ace444c10b77d6
#
_entry.id   cc087e9b89080f5e74ace444c10b77d6
#
_cell.length_a   1.000
_cell.length_b   1.000
_cell.length_c   1.000
_cell.angle_alpha   90.00
_cell.angle_beta   90.00
_cell.angle_gamma   90.00
#
_symmetry.space_group_name_H-M   'P 1'
#
loop_
_entity.id
_entity.type
_entity.pdbx_description
1 polymer ?
#
loop_
_entity_poly.entity_id
_entity_poly.type
_entity_poly.pdbx_seq_one_letter_code
_entity_poly.pdbx_strand_id
1 'polypeptide(L)'
;IGIILMVLFSTIAMSSKFSGGELFGALAKLAFFLVLWFIVGIYIIPTLLKKAKRYLNDEILLIVSIGLCFGMVALAENMGFSSALGAFIMGSILAETIESEHIEKLVCPIKDLFGAIFFVSVGMMVSPQIIAQNWVVILLLVVILLVFDTIFVGGGVLLAGRGLNNAIHTGFSLAQMGEFGFIIASVGVGLGVVSNYIYPVIIAVFVISNLIAPFVIKASEPTYRLLI
;
A
#
# COMPACT_ATOMS: atom_id res chain seq x y z
N ILE A 1 -6.41 -3.13 4.49
CA ILE A 1 -7.60 -2.33 4.16
C ILE A 1 -7.50 -1.81 2.72
N GLY A 2 -6.43 -1.11 2.30
CA GLY A 2 -6.28 -0.57 0.94
C GLY A 2 -6.47 -1.60 -0.18
N ILE A 3 -5.91 -2.79 -0.04
CA ILE A 3 -6.05 -3.89 -0.99
C ILE A 3 -7.51 -4.38 -1.07
N ILE A 4 -8.20 -4.48 0.06
CA ILE A 4 -9.62 -4.86 0.10
C ILE A 4 -10.48 -3.80 -0.62
N LEU A 5 -10.23 -2.53 -0.35
CA LEU A 5 -10.90 -1.43 -1.05
C LEU A 5 -10.63 -1.46 -2.56
N MET A 6 -9.40 -1.74 -2.98
CA MET A 6 -9.05 -1.87 -4.39
C MET A 6 -9.82 -3.00 -5.07
N VAL A 7 -9.92 -4.18 -4.44
CA VAL A 7 -10.72 -5.31 -4.96
C VAL A 7 -12.20 -4.95 -5.01
N LEU A 8 -12.73 -4.30 -3.97
CA LEU A 8 -14.12 -3.85 -3.93
C LEU A 8 -14.43 -2.86 -5.07
N PHE A 9 -13.62 -1.81 -5.22
CA PHE A 9 -13.86 -0.80 -6.25
C PHE A 9 -13.69 -1.36 -7.65
N SER A 10 -12.71 -2.23 -7.91
CA SER A 10 -12.58 -2.87 -9.21
C SER A 10 -13.77 -3.78 -9.53
N THR A 11 -14.29 -4.52 -8.54
CA THR A 11 -15.47 -5.38 -8.72
C THR A 11 -16.73 -4.54 -9.02
N ILE A 12 -16.94 -3.44 -8.29
CA ILE A 12 -18.07 -2.51 -8.51
C ILE A 12 -17.97 -1.88 -9.91
N ALA A 13 -16.76 -1.49 -10.33
CA ALA A 13 -16.54 -0.85 -11.62
C ALA A 13 -16.75 -1.81 -12.80
N MET A 14 -16.44 -3.10 -12.63
CA MET A 14 -16.62 -4.13 -13.66
C MET A 14 -18.07 -4.61 -13.76
N SER A 15 -18.84 -4.53 -12.69
CA SER A 15 -20.26 -4.92 -12.70
C SER A 15 -21.13 -3.76 -13.19
N SER A 16 -21.70 -3.90 -14.37
CA SER A 16 -22.63 -2.91 -14.98
C SER A 16 -23.99 -2.77 -14.24
N LYS A 17 -24.26 -3.67 -13.28
CA LYS A 17 -25.43 -3.63 -12.38
C LYS A 17 -24.98 -3.93 -10.96
N PHE A 18 -25.30 -3.04 -10.05
CA PHE A 18 -25.05 -3.21 -8.62
C PHE A 18 -25.98 -4.32 -8.10
N SER A 19 -25.51 -5.58 -8.14
CA SER A 19 -26.22 -6.68 -7.49
C SER A 19 -25.45 -7.07 -6.23
N GLY A 20 -26.12 -7.03 -5.08
CA GLY A 20 -25.53 -7.43 -3.79
C GLY A 20 -24.96 -8.85 -3.81
N GLY A 21 -25.50 -9.71 -4.68
CA GLY A 21 -25.03 -11.09 -4.87
C GLY A 21 -23.64 -11.17 -5.51
N GLU A 22 -23.34 -10.33 -6.50
CA GLU A 22 -22.01 -10.29 -7.16
C GLU A 22 -20.93 -9.77 -6.20
N LEU A 23 -21.28 -8.74 -5.41
CA LEU A 23 -20.37 -8.22 -4.38
C LEU A 23 -20.06 -9.28 -3.32
N PHE A 24 -21.11 -9.97 -2.85
CA PHE A 24 -20.94 -11.07 -1.88
C PHE A 24 -20.09 -12.22 -2.47
N GLY A 25 -20.32 -12.57 -3.74
CA GLY A 25 -19.53 -13.57 -4.45
C GLY A 25 -18.05 -13.18 -4.58
N ALA A 26 -17.75 -11.92 -4.90
CA ALA A 26 -16.39 -11.41 -5.00
C ALA A 26 -15.69 -11.41 -3.63
N LEU A 27 -16.38 -10.99 -2.57
CA LEU A 27 -15.85 -11.02 -1.21
C LEU A 27 -15.63 -12.46 -0.72
N ALA A 28 -16.56 -13.38 -1.00
CA ALA A 28 -16.42 -14.79 -0.65
C ALA A 28 -15.24 -15.44 -1.39
N LYS A 29 -15.07 -15.13 -2.69
CA LYS A 29 -13.91 -15.57 -3.48
C LYS A 29 -12.59 -15.03 -2.91
N LEU A 30 -12.55 -13.75 -2.54
CA LEU A 30 -11.38 -13.13 -1.91
C LEU A 30 -11.08 -13.79 -0.56
N ALA A 31 -12.08 -13.96 0.30
CA ALA A 31 -11.92 -14.59 1.61
C ALA A 31 -11.43 -16.03 1.47
N PHE A 32 -12.02 -16.80 0.56
CA PHE A 32 -11.59 -18.17 0.27
C PHE A 32 -10.13 -18.22 -0.21
N PHE A 33 -9.76 -17.33 -1.13
CA PHE A 33 -8.38 -17.23 -1.63
C PHE A 33 -7.39 -16.89 -0.51
N LEU A 34 -7.72 -15.90 0.33
CA LEU A 34 -6.88 -15.53 1.47
C LEU A 34 -6.70 -16.69 2.45
N VAL A 35 -7.80 -17.33 2.86
CA VAL A 35 -7.76 -18.47 3.80
C VAL A 35 -6.96 -19.63 3.23
N LEU A 36 -7.21 -20.00 1.96
CA LEU A 36 -6.49 -21.08 1.28
C LEU A 36 -4.98 -20.81 1.27
N TRP A 37 -4.58 -19.62 0.85
CA TRP A 37 -3.17 -19.27 0.70
C TRP A 37 -2.46 -19.06 2.03
N PHE A 38 -3.14 -18.53 3.06
CA PHE A 38 -2.58 -18.49 4.40
C PHE A 38 -2.38 -19.90 4.97
N ILE A 39 -3.34 -20.81 4.81
CA ILE A 39 -3.20 -22.18 5.28
C ILE A 39 -2.05 -22.88 4.54
N VAL A 40 -2.06 -22.84 3.20
CA VAL A 40 -1.01 -23.45 2.37
C VAL A 40 0.36 -22.81 2.66
N GLY A 41 0.41 -21.49 2.77
CA GLY A 41 1.63 -20.74 3.02
C GLY A 41 2.25 -21.05 4.38
N ILE A 42 1.47 -21.03 5.45
CA ILE A 42 1.95 -21.28 6.81
C ILE A 42 2.47 -22.72 6.99
N TYR A 43 1.88 -23.69 6.31
CA TYR A 43 2.33 -25.08 6.44
C TYR A 43 3.39 -25.51 5.43
N ILE A 44 3.23 -25.13 4.16
CA ILE A 44 4.10 -25.61 3.08
C ILE A 44 5.41 -24.82 3.02
N ILE A 45 5.36 -23.49 3.02
CA ILE A 45 6.54 -22.64 2.80
C ILE A 45 7.57 -22.76 3.93
N PRO A 46 7.21 -22.65 5.22
CA PRO A 46 8.18 -22.86 6.30
C PRO A 46 8.78 -24.27 6.29
N THR A 47 7.98 -25.28 5.93
CA THR A 47 8.45 -26.66 5.82
C THR A 47 9.46 -26.84 4.69
N LEU A 48 9.20 -26.21 3.53
CA LEU A 48 10.13 -26.21 2.40
C LEU A 48 11.43 -25.51 2.74
N LEU A 49 11.36 -24.30 3.31
CA LEU A 49 12.55 -23.54 3.71
C LEU A 49 13.36 -24.29 4.77
N LYS A 50 12.70 -24.90 5.76
CA LYS A 50 13.36 -25.72 6.78
C LYS A 50 14.08 -26.94 6.19
N LYS A 51 13.48 -27.64 5.24
CA LYS A 51 14.12 -28.76 4.54
C LYS A 51 15.27 -28.32 3.64
N ALA A 52 15.11 -27.16 3.01
CA ALA A 52 16.12 -26.59 2.12
C ALA A 52 17.26 -25.87 2.87
N LYS A 53 17.13 -25.65 4.18
CA LYS A 53 18.08 -24.85 5.00
C LYS A 53 19.56 -25.22 4.79
N ARG A 54 19.87 -26.49 4.53
CA ARG A 54 21.23 -26.97 4.28
C ARG A 54 21.83 -26.42 2.96
N TYR A 55 20.97 -26.00 2.01
CA TYR A 55 21.35 -25.50 0.69
C TYR A 55 21.12 -24.01 0.54
N LEU A 56 20.46 -23.38 1.52
CA LEU A 56 20.13 -21.95 1.49
C LEU A 56 21.35 -21.14 2.01
N ASN A 57 22.14 -20.65 1.07
CA ASN A 57 23.02 -19.50 1.31
C ASN A 57 22.24 -18.21 1.05
N ASP A 58 22.83 -17.05 1.34
CA ASP A 58 22.19 -15.74 1.19
C ASP A 58 21.64 -15.50 -0.20
N GLU A 59 22.40 -15.87 -1.24
CA GLU A 59 22.00 -15.70 -2.64
C GLU A 59 20.78 -16.56 -3.01
N ILE A 60 20.81 -17.84 -2.60
CA ILE A 60 19.71 -18.77 -2.89
C ILE A 60 18.47 -18.35 -2.10
N LEU A 61 18.62 -17.95 -0.83
CA LEU A 61 17.51 -17.50 0.00
C LEU A 61 16.84 -16.27 -0.60
N LEU A 62 17.63 -15.31 -1.10
CA LEU A 62 17.13 -14.12 -1.78
C LEU A 62 16.33 -14.49 -3.05
N ILE A 63 16.93 -15.32 -3.92
CA ILE A 63 16.30 -15.74 -5.19
C ILE A 63 15.02 -16.50 -4.91
N VAL A 64 15.01 -17.42 -3.96
CA VAL A 64 13.83 -18.20 -3.57
C VAL A 64 12.74 -17.29 -3.02
N SER A 65 13.07 -16.35 -2.15
CA SER A 65 12.09 -15.43 -1.56
C SER A 65 11.44 -14.54 -2.63
N ILE A 66 12.23 -13.97 -3.53
CA ILE A 66 11.72 -13.17 -4.66
C ILE A 66 10.92 -14.05 -5.62
N GLY A 67 11.40 -15.24 -5.95
CA GLY A 67 10.71 -16.20 -6.81
C GLY A 67 9.36 -16.62 -6.26
N LEU A 68 9.26 -16.88 -4.96
CA LEU A 68 7.99 -17.16 -4.28
C LEU A 68 7.05 -15.96 -4.32
N CYS A 69 7.58 -14.74 -4.14
CA CYS A 69 6.80 -13.52 -4.24
C CYS A 69 6.19 -13.35 -5.64
N PHE A 70 7.01 -13.43 -6.69
CA PHE A 70 6.53 -13.35 -8.08
C PHE A 70 5.61 -14.51 -8.46
N GLY A 71 5.88 -15.71 -7.98
CA GLY A 71 4.98 -16.86 -8.16
C GLY A 71 3.58 -16.61 -7.60
N MET A 72 3.50 -16.02 -6.38
CA MET A 72 2.23 -15.66 -5.77
C MET A 72 1.54 -14.50 -6.51
N VAL A 73 2.31 -13.52 -6.99
CA VAL A 73 1.78 -12.45 -7.84
C VAL A 73 1.12 -13.01 -9.08
N ALA A 74 1.81 -13.88 -9.81
CA ALA A 74 1.28 -14.52 -11.01
C ALA A 74 0.02 -15.36 -10.72
N LEU A 75 -0.02 -16.08 -9.59
CA LEU A 75 -1.20 -16.83 -9.15
C LEU A 75 -2.38 -15.91 -8.83
N ALA A 76 -2.13 -14.80 -8.12
CA ALA A 76 -3.17 -13.81 -7.80
C ALA A 76 -3.77 -13.21 -9.08
N GLU A 77 -2.92 -12.79 -10.03
CA GLU A 77 -3.35 -12.23 -11.32
C GLU A 77 -4.17 -13.22 -12.14
N ASN A 78 -3.75 -14.48 -12.23
CA ASN A 78 -4.51 -15.52 -12.94
C ASN A 78 -5.89 -15.79 -12.29
N MET A 79 -6.04 -15.51 -11.02
CA MET A 79 -7.33 -15.62 -10.32
C MET A 79 -8.17 -14.32 -10.40
N GLY A 80 -7.67 -13.29 -11.08
CA GLY A 80 -8.34 -12.00 -11.24
C GLY A 80 -8.16 -11.04 -10.05
N PHE A 81 -7.14 -11.26 -9.24
CA PHE A 81 -6.75 -10.35 -8.15
C PHE A 81 -5.57 -9.45 -8.57
N SER A 82 -5.27 -8.43 -7.76
CA SER A 82 -4.15 -7.54 -8.02
C SER A 82 -2.80 -8.19 -7.69
N SER A 83 -1.75 -7.81 -8.44
CA SER A 83 -0.35 -8.15 -8.16
C SER A 83 0.05 -7.79 -6.73
N ALA A 84 -0.40 -6.62 -6.26
CA ALA A 84 -0.11 -6.14 -4.91
C ALA A 84 -0.67 -7.08 -3.82
N LEU A 85 -1.86 -7.68 -4.04
CA LEU A 85 -2.43 -8.67 -3.12
C LEU A 85 -1.54 -9.92 -3.05
N GLY A 86 -1.10 -10.43 -4.21
CA GLY A 86 -0.21 -11.59 -4.27
C GLY A 86 1.11 -11.36 -3.52
N ALA A 87 1.76 -10.22 -3.78
CA ALA A 87 3.00 -9.84 -3.11
C ALA A 87 2.82 -9.70 -1.60
N PHE A 88 1.73 -9.06 -1.15
CA PHE A 88 1.41 -8.89 0.27
C PHE A 88 1.21 -10.23 0.98
N ILE A 89 0.44 -11.15 0.37
CA ILE A 89 0.21 -12.47 0.95
C ILE A 89 1.53 -13.23 1.12
N MET A 90 2.37 -13.27 0.08
CA MET A 90 3.65 -13.96 0.18
C MET A 90 4.57 -13.31 1.20
N GLY A 91 4.66 -11.98 1.23
CA GLY A 91 5.43 -11.26 2.23
C GLY A 91 4.98 -11.59 3.66
N SER A 92 3.67 -11.64 3.89
CA SER A 92 3.09 -12.02 5.19
C SER A 92 3.43 -13.46 5.58
N ILE A 93 3.42 -14.39 4.63
CA ILE A 93 3.79 -15.79 4.86
C ILE A 93 5.28 -15.91 5.19
N LEU A 94 6.15 -15.22 4.45
CA LEU A 94 7.60 -15.23 4.69
C LEU A 94 7.94 -14.59 6.04
N ALA A 95 7.20 -13.58 6.48
CA ALA A 95 7.37 -12.93 7.78
C ALA A 95 7.13 -13.88 8.97
N GLU A 96 6.32 -14.93 8.80
CA GLU A 96 6.07 -15.95 9.82
C GLU A 96 7.13 -17.07 9.81
N THR A 97 8.12 -17.03 8.93
CA THR A 97 9.16 -18.05 8.84
C THR A 97 10.32 -17.78 9.80
N ILE A 98 11.07 -18.82 10.15
CA ILE A 98 12.26 -18.69 11.03
C ILE A 98 13.36 -17.81 10.39
N GLU A 99 13.40 -17.74 9.07
CA GLU A 99 14.39 -16.97 8.32
C GLU A 99 13.90 -15.54 8.00
N SER A 100 12.78 -15.08 8.58
CA SER A 100 12.15 -13.79 8.26
C SER A 100 13.09 -12.59 8.38
N GLU A 101 13.83 -12.47 9.49
CA GLU A 101 14.78 -11.37 9.68
C GLU A 101 15.93 -11.40 8.66
N HIS A 102 16.36 -12.61 8.28
CA HIS A 102 17.41 -12.78 7.28
C HIS A 102 16.90 -12.42 5.88
N ILE A 103 15.70 -12.89 5.52
CA ILE A 103 15.02 -12.54 4.26
C ILE A 103 14.83 -11.02 4.18
N GLU A 104 14.37 -10.39 5.26
CA GLU A 104 14.16 -8.94 5.30
C GLU A 104 15.45 -8.17 4.98
N LYS A 105 16.56 -8.54 5.61
CA LYS A 105 17.89 -7.92 5.37
C LYS A 105 18.34 -8.06 3.92
N LEU A 106 18.11 -9.22 3.31
CA LEU A 106 18.49 -9.47 1.93
C LEU A 106 17.59 -8.76 0.91
N VAL A 107 16.29 -8.68 1.18
CA VAL A 107 15.30 -8.07 0.27
C VAL A 107 15.27 -6.55 0.40
N CYS A 108 15.62 -5.97 1.57
CA CYS A 108 15.55 -4.54 1.83
C CYS A 108 16.27 -3.69 0.78
N PRO A 109 17.53 -3.97 0.37
CA PRO A 109 18.22 -3.19 -0.66
C PRO A 109 17.50 -3.21 -2.02
N ILE A 110 16.90 -4.36 -2.35
CA ILE A 110 16.14 -4.52 -3.61
C ILE A 110 14.85 -3.72 -3.55
N LYS A 111 14.11 -3.80 -2.43
CA LYS A 111 12.92 -3.00 -2.17
C LYS A 111 13.24 -1.51 -2.28
N ASP A 112 14.34 -1.05 -1.71
CA ASP A 112 14.72 0.36 -1.74
C ASP A 112 15.08 0.83 -3.16
N LEU A 113 15.78 -0.02 -3.94
CA LEU A 113 16.07 0.25 -5.36
C LEU A 113 14.79 0.36 -6.19
N PHE A 114 13.89 -0.63 -6.09
CA PHE A 114 12.63 -0.60 -6.82
C PHE A 114 11.70 0.52 -6.35
N GLY A 115 11.72 0.83 -5.05
CA GLY A 115 11.04 1.99 -4.49
C GLY A 115 11.51 3.30 -5.12
N ALA A 116 12.83 3.49 -5.22
CA ALA A 116 13.39 4.67 -5.89
C ALA A 116 12.97 4.76 -7.36
N ILE A 117 13.04 3.64 -8.11
CA ILE A 117 12.58 3.57 -9.52
C ILE A 117 11.09 3.92 -9.62
N PHE A 118 10.27 3.38 -8.71
CA PHE A 118 8.83 3.69 -8.66
C PHE A 118 8.59 5.19 -8.46
N PHE A 119 9.21 5.80 -7.45
CA PHE A 119 9.03 7.23 -7.18
C PHE A 119 9.52 8.13 -8.32
N VAL A 120 10.64 7.77 -8.97
CA VAL A 120 11.12 8.47 -10.16
C VAL A 120 10.11 8.34 -11.31
N SER A 121 9.60 7.13 -11.56
CA SER A 121 8.62 6.87 -12.61
C SER A 121 7.31 7.65 -12.38
N VAL A 122 6.80 7.66 -11.14
CA VAL A 122 5.61 8.45 -10.78
C VAL A 122 5.90 9.95 -10.90
N GLY A 123 7.08 10.40 -10.48
CA GLY A 123 7.50 11.79 -10.64
C GLY A 123 7.52 12.25 -12.10
N MET A 124 7.94 11.38 -13.04
CA MET A 124 7.91 11.68 -14.48
C MET A 124 6.48 11.77 -15.07
N MET A 125 5.48 11.19 -14.42
CA MET A 125 4.07 11.31 -14.82
C MET A 125 3.45 12.66 -14.43
N VAL A 126 4.13 13.44 -13.60
CA VAL A 126 3.67 14.76 -13.17
C VAL A 126 3.71 15.73 -14.36
N SER A 127 2.57 16.33 -14.68
CA SER A 127 2.47 17.35 -15.72
C SER A 127 2.50 18.76 -15.08
N PRO A 128 3.58 19.53 -15.31
CA PRO A 128 3.69 20.90 -14.78
C PRO A 128 2.54 21.80 -15.24
N GLN A 129 2.04 21.59 -16.47
CA GLN A 129 0.93 22.36 -17.02
C GLN A 129 -0.37 22.12 -16.23
N ILE A 130 -0.66 20.88 -15.87
CA ILE A 130 -1.85 20.53 -15.10
C ILE A 130 -1.74 21.09 -13.68
N ILE A 131 -0.56 21.04 -13.07
CA ILE A 131 -0.31 21.67 -11.76
C ILE A 131 -0.58 23.17 -11.84
N ALA A 132 -0.02 23.86 -12.84
CA ALA A 132 -0.19 25.30 -12.99
C ALA A 132 -1.66 25.71 -13.22
N GLN A 133 -2.42 24.91 -13.96
CA GLN A 133 -3.84 25.17 -14.23
C GLN A 133 -4.73 24.86 -13.02
N ASN A 134 -4.36 23.92 -12.18
CA ASN A 134 -5.19 23.38 -11.08
C ASN A 134 -4.57 23.56 -9.70
N TRP A 135 -3.62 24.48 -9.56
CA TRP A 135 -2.84 24.64 -8.33
C TRP A 135 -3.72 24.86 -7.08
N VAL A 136 -4.84 25.59 -7.23
CA VAL A 136 -5.78 25.85 -6.12
C VAL A 136 -6.43 24.55 -5.65
N VAL A 137 -6.90 23.73 -6.59
CA VAL A 137 -7.56 22.44 -6.29
C VAL A 137 -6.55 21.48 -5.65
N ILE A 138 -5.33 21.40 -6.21
CA ILE A 138 -4.26 20.55 -5.69
C ILE A 138 -3.86 20.98 -4.28
N LEU A 139 -3.65 22.27 -4.06
CA LEU A 139 -3.30 22.79 -2.74
C LEU A 139 -4.39 22.50 -1.71
N LEU A 140 -5.65 22.73 -2.08
CA LEU A 140 -6.80 22.46 -1.22
C LEU A 140 -6.88 20.98 -0.86
N LEU A 141 -6.70 20.08 -1.84
CA LEU A 141 -6.69 18.63 -1.60
C LEU A 141 -5.53 18.21 -0.70
N VAL A 142 -4.33 18.75 -0.90
CA VAL A 142 -3.17 18.47 -0.04
C VAL A 142 -3.45 18.93 1.39
N VAL A 143 -3.98 20.14 1.59
CA VAL A 143 -4.29 20.67 2.93
C VAL A 143 -5.37 19.82 3.60
N ILE A 144 -6.47 19.52 2.89
CA ILE A 144 -7.53 18.64 3.39
C ILE A 144 -6.93 17.30 3.83
N LEU A 145 -6.14 16.66 2.96
CA LEU A 145 -5.53 15.37 3.23
C LEU A 145 -4.66 15.43 4.51
N LEU A 146 -3.73 16.38 4.59
CA LEU A 146 -2.84 16.52 5.75
C LEU A 146 -3.61 16.76 7.04
N VAL A 147 -4.63 17.61 7.02
CA VAL A 147 -5.44 17.94 8.21
C VAL A 147 -6.29 16.74 8.62
N PHE A 148 -7.01 16.12 7.66
CA PHE A 148 -7.87 14.99 7.99
C PHE A 148 -7.06 13.78 8.46
N ASP A 149 -5.97 13.42 7.80
CA ASP A 149 -5.13 12.31 8.22
C ASP A 149 -4.56 12.55 9.62
N THR A 150 -4.03 13.75 9.91
CA THR A 150 -3.54 14.09 11.26
C THR A 150 -4.63 13.93 12.30
N ILE A 151 -5.84 14.45 12.06
CA ILE A 151 -6.95 14.41 12.99
C ILE A 151 -7.47 12.97 13.18
N PHE A 152 -7.74 12.25 12.09
CA PHE A 152 -8.32 10.91 12.19
C PHE A 152 -7.34 9.88 12.72
N VAL A 153 -6.09 9.92 12.28
CA VAL A 153 -5.05 9.02 12.80
C VAL A 153 -4.73 9.34 14.24
N GLY A 154 -4.47 10.61 14.56
CA GLY A 154 -4.22 11.04 15.94
C GLY A 154 -5.42 10.75 16.86
N GLY A 155 -6.63 11.03 16.39
CA GLY A 155 -7.87 10.71 17.10
C GLY A 155 -8.04 9.20 17.33
N GLY A 156 -7.74 8.37 16.35
CA GLY A 156 -7.74 6.92 16.49
C GLY A 156 -6.76 6.42 17.56
N VAL A 157 -5.56 7.00 17.62
CA VAL A 157 -4.55 6.69 18.66
C VAL A 157 -5.04 7.08 20.06
N LEU A 158 -5.71 8.24 20.19
CA LEU A 158 -6.33 8.67 21.45
C LEU A 158 -7.46 7.74 21.87
N LEU A 159 -8.34 7.35 20.95
CA LEU A 159 -9.42 6.41 21.21
C LEU A 159 -8.91 5.02 21.61
N ALA A 160 -7.73 4.64 21.13
CA ALA A 160 -7.03 3.42 21.54
C ALA A 160 -6.37 3.54 22.95
N GLY A 161 -6.62 4.62 23.69
CA GLY A 161 -6.11 4.83 25.04
C GLY A 161 -4.63 5.20 25.12
N ARG A 162 -4.02 5.66 24.02
CA ARG A 162 -2.63 6.12 24.02
C ARG A 162 -2.55 7.61 24.36
N GLY A 163 -1.42 8.02 24.95
CA GLY A 163 -1.21 9.41 25.37
C GLY A 163 -1.17 10.40 24.19
N LEU A 164 -1.42 11.69 24.51
CA LEU A 164 -1.46 12.79 23.54
C LEU A 164 -0.17 12.90 22.71
N ASN A 165 0.99 12.66 23.32
CA ASN A 165 2.28 12.64 22.63
C ASN A 165 2.25 11.64 21.46
N ASN A 166 1.89 10.38 21.75
CA ASN A 166 1.83 9.34 20.72
C ASN A 166 0.80 9.68 19.63
N ALA A 167 -0.34 10.27 20.01
CA ALA A 167 -1.39 10.65 19.07
C ALA A 167 -0.91 11.71 18.07
N ILE A 168 -0.25 12.75 18.57
CA ILE A 168 0.27 13.84 17.73
C ILE A 168 1.38 13.32 16.82
N HIS A 169 2.38 12.64 17.36
CA HIS A 169 3.50 12.13 16.56
C HIS A 169 3.03 11.12 15.51
N THR A 170 2.11 10.22 15.84
CA THR A 170 1.57 9.25 14.86
C THR A 170 0.72 9.96 13.81
N GLY A 171 -0.15 10.90 14.20
CA GLY A 171 -0.99 11.65 13.27
C GLY A 171 -0.16 12.42 12.24
N PHE A 172 0.86 13.14 12.70
CA PHE A 172 1.77 13.89 11.81
C PHE A 172 2.66 12.99 10.96
N SER A 173 3.07 11.82 11.47
CA SER A 173 3.93 10.88 10.74
C SER A 173 3.22 10.16 9.59
N LEU A 174 1.91 10.02 9.67
CA LEU A 174 1.08 9.35 8.66
C LEU A 174 0.29 10.35 7.77
N ALA A 175 0.43 11.66 7.99
CA ALA A 175 -0.26 12.70 7.26
C ALA A 175 0.33 12.89 5.84
N GLN A 176 0.21 11.88 5.01
CA GLN A 176 0.64 11.91 3.61
C GLN A 176 -0.19 10.92 2.80
N MET A 177 -0.37 11.20 1.50
CA MET A 177 -1.07 10.27 0.64
C MET A 177 -0.27 8.97 0.49
N GLY A 178 -0.88 7.85 0.86
CA GLY A 178 -0.30 6.53 0.65
C GLY A 178 -0.34 6.09 -0.81
N GLU A 179 0.56 5.20 -1.19
CA GLU A 179 0.68 4.64 -2.54
C GLU A 179 -0.60 3.96 -3.04
N PHE A 180 -1.40 3.38 -2.14
CA PHE A 180 -2.67 2.74 -2.52
C PHE A 180 -3.68 3.72 -3.12
N GLY A 181 -3.69 5.00 -2.71
CA GLY A 181 -4.54 6.02 -3.31
C GLY A 181 -4.22 6.22 -4.80
N PHE A 182 -2.93 6.29 -5.14
CA PHE A 182 -2.46 6.36 -6.51
C PHE A 182 -2.77 5.07 -7.31
N ILE A 183 -2.55 3.90 -6.73
CA ILE A 183 -2.83 2.60 -7.37
C ILE A 183 -4.32 2.46 -7.66
N ILE A 184 -5.19 2.80 -6.72
CA ILE A 184 -6.66 2.79 -6.91
C ILE A 184 -7.07 3.73 -8.06
N ALA A 185 -6.49 4.94 -8.10
CA ALA A 185 -6.74 5.88 -9.18
C ALA A 185 -6.31 5.35 -10.54
N SER A 186 -5.13 4.71 -10.62
CA SER A 186 -4.60 4.08 -11.83
C SER A 186 -5.53 2.97 -12.34
N VAL A 187 -6.00 2.09 -11.46
CA VAL A 187 -6.98 1.05 -11.79
C VAL A 187 -8.31 1.68 -12.25
N GLY A 188 -8.76 2.74 -11.57
CA GLY A 188 -9.98 3.45 -11.96
C GLY A 188 -9.93 4.07 -13.36
N VAL A 189 -8.77 4.59 -13.77
CA VAL A 189 -8.53 5.05 -15.15
C VAL A 189 -8.54 3.88 -16.12
N GLY A 190 -7.86 2.78 -15.80
CA GLY A 190 -7.85 1.57 -16.63
C GLY A 190 -9.26 0.97 -16.86
N LEU A 191 -10.15 1.11 -15.89
CA LEU A 191 -11.56 0.68 -15.97
C LEU A 191 -12.49 1.75 -16.57
N GLY A 192 -11.98 2.93 -16.92
CA GLY A 192 -12.77 4.03 -17.50
C GLY A 192 -13.72 4.73 -16.53
N VAL A 193 -13.62 4.47 -15.22
CA VAL A 193 -14.49 5.10 -14.19
C VAL A 193 -13.89 6.39 -13.61
N VAL A 194 -12.59 6.60 -13.78
CA VAL A 194 -11.89 7.83 -13.41
C VAL A 194 -11.51 8.58 -14.67
N SER A 195 -11.83 9.88 -14.72
CA SER A 195 -11.50 10.70 -15.90
C SER A 195 -9.99 10.93 -16.00
N ASN A 196 -9.51 11.08 -17.24
CA ASN A 196 -8.10 11.39 -17.53
C ASN A 196 -7.60 12.68 -16.88
N TYR A 197 -8.52 13.56 -16.45
CA TYR A 197 -8.20 14.79 -15.75
C TYR A 197 -7.88 14.57 -14.25
N ILE A 198 -8.60 13.67 -13.59
CA ILE A 198 -8.46 13.44 -12.13
C ILE A 198 -7.13 12.74 -11.82
N TYR A 199 -6.70 11.84 -12.68
CA TYR A 199 -5.49 11.05 -12.45
C TYR A 199 -4.20 11.90 -12.28
N PRO A 200 -3.88 12.84 -13.17
CA PRO A 200 -2.73 13.73 -12.98
C PRO A 200 -2.83 14.62 -11.73
N VAL A 201 -4.04 15.02 -11.33
CA VAL A 201 -4.27 15.77 -10.08
C VAL A 201 -3.93 14.90 -8.87
N ILE A 202 -4.36 13.63 -8.86
CA ILE A 202 -4.04 12.68 -7.78
C ILE A 202 -2.53 12.45 -7.71
N ILE A 203 -1.83 12.29 -8.84
CA ILE A 203 -0.38 12.17 -8.88
C ILE A 203 0.29 13.42 -8.27
N ALA A 204 -0.18 14.62 -8.63
CA ALA A 204 0.36 15.86 -8.09
C ALA A 204 0.16 15.94 -6.57
N VAL A 205 -1.03 15.59 -6.06
CA VAL A 205 -1.31 15.53 -4.62
C VAL A 205 -0.42 14.52 -3.92
N PHE A 206 -0.25 13.32 -4.50
CA PHE A 206 0.64 12.28 -3.98
C PHE A 206 2.09 12.78 -3.87
N VAL A 207 2.65 13.32 -4.93
CA VAL A 207 4.04 13.79 -4.95
C VAL A 207 4.23 14.96 -3.98
N ILE A 208 3.33 15.96 -4.00
CA ILE A 208 3.45 17.14 -3.14
C ILE A 208 3.30 16.76 -1.66
N SER A 209 2.32 15.93 -1.30
CA SER A 209 2.13 15.50 0.09
C SER A 209 3.34 14.74 0.63
N ASN A 210 3.94 13.87 -0.20
CA ASN A 210 5.15 13.12 0.19
C ASN A 210 6.39 14.03 0.29
N LEU A 211 6.53 15.06 -0.55
CA LEU A 211 7.62 16.06 -0.43
C LEU A 211 7.49 16.90 0.83
N ILE A 212 6.26 17.21 1.24
CA ILE A 212 5.98 18.01 2.44
C ILE A 212 6.07 17.17 3.72
N ALA A 213 5.85 15.86 3.65
CA ALA A 213 5.79 14.95 4.80
C ALA A 213 6.96 15.11 5.81
N PRO A 214 8.24 15.23 5.42
CA PRO A 214 9.33 15.41 6.39
C PRO A 214 9.20 16.70 7.22
N PHE A 215 8.62 17.75 6.64
CA PHE A 215 8.40 19.04 7.33
C PHE A 215 7.20 18.93 8.29
N VAL A 216 6.15 18.24 7.87
CA VAL A 216 4.97 17.96 8.71
C VAL A 216 5.38 17.11 9.90
N ILE A 217 6.17 16.05 9.70
CA ILE A 217 6.69 15.21 10.79
C ILE A 217 7.50 16.05 11.80
N LYS A 218 8.37 16.95 11.34
CA LYS A 218 9.12 17.83 12.23
C LYS A 218 8.25 18.81 13.01
N ALA A 219 7.10 19.19 12.47
CA ALA A 219 6.15 20.06 13.15
C ALA A 219 5.39 19.37 14.29
N SER A 220 5.46 18.04 14.44
CA SER A 220 4.79 17.29 15.50
C SER A 220 5.25 17.69 16.91
N GLU A 221 6.56 17.81 17.10
CA GLU A 221 7.16 18.17 18.41
C GLU A 221 6.75 19.56 18.88
N PRO A 222 6.91 20.67 18.08
CA PRO A 222 6.45 21.98 18.50
C PRO A 222 4.94 22.05 18.73
N THR A 223 4.15 21.30 17.92
CA THR A 223 2.68 21.23 18.12
C THR A 223 2.33 20.55 19.45
N TYR A 224 3.02 19.47 19.80
CA TYR A 224 2.84 18.81 21.07
C TYR A 224 3.15 19.76 22.25
N ARG A 225 4.28 20.50 22.19
CA ARG A 225 4.67 21.47 23.23
C ARG A 225 3.71 22.65 23.37
N LEU A 226 3.01 23.00 22.29
CA LEU A 226 2.03 24.09 22.32
C LEU A 226 0.71 23.66 23.00
N LEU A 227 0.40 22.36 22.99
CA LEU A 227 -0.86 21.80 23.52
C LEU A 227 -0.75 21.34 24.97
N ILE A 228 0.43 21.37 25.58
CA ILE A 228 0.71 21.10 26.98
C ILE A 228 1.11 22.39 27.71
#